data_4137dcc527440d7e94099c9b27166599
#
_entry.id   4137dcc527440d7e94099c9b27166599
#
_cell.length_a   1.000
_cell.length_b   1.000
_cell.length_c   1.000
_cell.angle_alpha   90.00
_cell.angle_beta   90.00
_cell.angle_gamma   90.00
#
_symmetry.space_group_name_H-M   'P 1'
#
loop_
_entity.id
_entity.type
_entity.pdbx_description
1 polymer ?
#
loop_
_entity_poly.entity_id
_entity_poly.type
_entity_poly.pdbx_seq_one_letter_code
_entity_poly.pdbx_strand_id
1 'polypeptide(L)'
;MQEVLNEMNLNFLSRSSNEGFARTAVAAFVAQLDPTIDELADIKTAVSEAVTNSIVHGYKTGIGKIYISSKIYENGKIVIKI
;
A
#
# COMPACT_ATOMS: atom_id res chain seq x y z
N MET A 1 21.07 7.87 -10.48
CA MET A 1 20.07 7.88 -9.41
C MET A 1 18.68 8.12 -10.03
N GLN A 2 17.70 7.33 -9.65
CA GLN A 2 16.35 7.50 -10.19
C GLN A 2 15.61 8.60 -9.43
N GLU A 3 14.95 9.46 -10.17
CA GLU A 3 14.10 10.47 -9.57
C GLU A 3 12.73 9.89 -9.25
N VAL A 4 12.17 10.36 -8.14
CA VAL A 4 10.79 10.04 -7.76
C VAL A 4 9.87 10.94 -8.58
N LEU A 5 9.01 10.34 -9.40
CA LEU A 5 8.02 11.08 -10.18
C LEU A 5 6.78 11.40 -9.36
N ASN A 6 6.40 10.51 -8.48
CA ASN A 6 5.23 10.71 -7.64
C ASN A 6 5.35 9.88 -6.38
N GLU A 7 4.73 10.34 -5.30
CA GLU A 7 4.70 9.59 -4.07
C GLU A 7 3.40 9.81 -3.31
N MET A 8 3.05 8.83 -2.52
CA MET A 8 1.88 8.90 -1.65
C MET A 8 2.29 8.36 -0.28
N ASN A 9 1.84 9.05 0.75
CA ASN A 9 1.98 8.59 2.11
C ASN A 9 0.60 8.63 2.76
N LEU A 10 0.24 7.57 3.45
CA LEU A 10 -1.00 7.56 4.20
C LEU A 10 -0.81 6.80 5.50
N ASN A 11 -1.65 7.10 6.45
CA ASN A 11 -1.68 6.35 7.70
C ASN A 11 -3.13 6.21 8.15
N PHE A 12 -3.35 5.18 8.94
CA PHE A 12 -4.69 4.87 9.44
C PHE A 12 -4.58 4.01 10.69
N LEU A 13 -5.66 3.93 11.44
CA LEU A 13 -5.70 3.09 12.63
C LEU A 13 -5.74 1.61 12.22
N SER A 14 -5.14 0.75 13.04
CA SER A 14 -5.02 -0.68 12.77
C SER A 14 -6.34 -1.44 12.99
N ARG A 15 -7.42 -0.89 12.43
CA ARG A 15 -8.73 -1.53 12.45
C ARG A 15 -8.90 -2.38 11.20
N SER A 16 -9.52 -3.54 11.34
CA SER A 16 -9.72 -4.46 10.22
C SER A 16 -10.51 -3.84 9.06
N SER A 17 -11.40 -2.89 9.37
CA SER A 17 -12.16 -2.19 8.33
C SER A 17 -11.28 -1.34 7.41
N ASN A 18 -10.05 -1.00 7.82
CA ASN A 18 -9.14 -0.19 7.02
C ASN A 18 -8.30 -1.00 6.02
N GLU A 19 -8.36 -2.32 6.06
CA GLU A 19 -7.65 -3.14 5.08
C GLU A 19 -8.14 -2.85 3.66
N GLY A 20 -9.46 -2.84 3.45
CA GLY A 20 -10.04 -2.54 2.14
C GLY A 20 -9.71 -1.14 1.66
N PHE A 21 -9.72 -0.16 2.57
CA PHE A 21 -9.34 1.21 2.26
C PHE A 21 -7.88 1.27 1.78
N ALA A 22 -6.96 0.64 2.50
CA ALA A 22 -5.54 0.64 2.17
C ALA A 22 -5.30 0.00 0.80
N ARG A 23 -5.88 -1.16 0.55
CA ARG A 23 -5.78 -1.86 -0.71
C ARG A 23 -6.27 -1.00 -1.87
N THR A 24 -7.42 -0.35 -1.71
CA THR A 24 -8.01 0.49 -2.74
C THR A 24 -7.17 1.75 -3.00
N ALA A 25 -6.67 2.37 -1.94
CA ALA A 25 -5.86 3.58 -2.07
C ALA A 25 -4.55 3.30 -2.82
N VAL A 26 -3.85 2.21 -2.47
CA VAL A 26 -2.61 1.84 -3.17
C VAL A 26 -2.89 1.47 -4.62
N ALA A 27 -3.96 0.71 -4.87
CA ALA A 27 -4.32 0.33 -6.23
C ALA A 27 -4.64 1.56 -7.10
N ALA A 28 -5.37 2.53 -6.54
CA ALA A 28 -5.69 3.76 -7.25
C ALA A 28 -4.43 4.57 -7.58
N PHE A 29 -3.47 4.62 -6.65
CA PHE A 29 -2.19 5.31 -6.88
C PHE A 29 -1.39 4.63 -8.00
N VAL A 30 -1.27 3.31 -7.95
CA VAL A 30 -0.52 2.52 -8.94
C VAL A 30 -1.20 2.55 -10.31
N ALA A 31 -2.51 2.74 -10.37
CA ALA A 31 -3.27 2.75 -11.62
C ALA A 31 -2.78 3.81 -12.61
N GLN A 32 -2.11 4.87 -12.14
CA GLN A 32 -1.54 5.90 -13.04
C GLN A 32 -0.45 5.37 -13.97
N LEU A 33 0.07 4.17 -13.72
CA LEU A 33 1.07 3.51 -14.57
C LEU A 33 0.45 2.56 -15.59
N ASP A 34 -0.88 2.52 -15.69
CA ASP A 34 -1.62 1.62 -16.58
C ASP A 34 -1.20 0.14 -16.42
N PRO A 35 -1.22 -0.40 -15.20
CA PRO A 35 -0.89 -1.81 -15.00
C PRO A 35 -1.95 -2.72 -15.64
N THR A 36 -1.56 -3.95 -15.96
CA THR A 36 -2.53 -4.95 -16.38
C THR A 36 -3.44 -5.29 -15.20
N ILE A 37 -4.58 -5.92 -15.50
CA ILE A 37 -5.51 -6.38 -14.47
C ILE A 37 -4.82 -7.35 -13.52
N ASP A 38 -4.00 -8.26 -14.06
CA ASP A 38 -3.28 -9.24 -13.25
C ASP A 38 -2.23 -8.59 -12.35
N GLU A 39 -1.49 -7.62 -12.88
CA GLU A 39 -0.51 -6.87 -12.09
C GLU A 39 -1.19 -6.11 -10.95
N LEU A 40 -2.33 -5.47 -11.24
CA LEU A 40 -3.07 -4.74 -10.23
C LEU A 40 -3.64 -5.67 -9.16
N ALA A 41 -4.14 -6.84 -9.56
CA ALA A 41 -4.64 -7.85 -8.62
C ALA A 41 -3.53 -8.33 -7.69
N ASP A 42 -2.33 -8.57 -8.22
CA ASP A 42 -1.18 -8.99 -7.41
C ASP A 42 -0.79 -7.93 -6.38
N ILE A 43 -0.80 -6.66 -6.79
CA ILE A 43 -0.49 -5.55 -5.88
C ILE A 43 -1.55 -5.47 -4.78
N LYS A 44 -2.83 -5.58 -5.12
CA LYS A 44 -3.91 -5.57 -4.14
C LYS A 44 -3.75 -6.70 -3.13
N THR A 45 -3.43 -7.89 -3.61
CA THR A 45 -3.23 -9.06 -2.74
C THR A 45 -2.06 -8.84 -1.79
N ALA A 46 -0.92 -8.37 -2.30
CA ALA A 46 0.26 -8.11 -1.49
C ALA A 46 0.00 -7.06 -0.41
N VAL A 47 -0.68 -5.98 -0.77
CA VAL A 47 -1.04 -4.92 0.20
C VAL A 47 -1.99 -5.46 1.26
N SER A 48 -3.01 -6.22 0.85
CA SER A 48 -3.97 -6.82 1.78
C SER A 48 -3.28 -7.72 2.80
N GLU A 49 -2.36 -8.58 2.33
CA GLU A 49 -1.62 -9.48 3.22
C GLU A 49 -0.74 -8.70 4.20
N ALA A 50 -0.01 -7.70 3.72
CA ALA A 50 0.89 -6.91 4.56
C ALA A 50 0.10 -6.09 5.60
N VAL A 51 -1.02 -5.49 5.20
CA VAL A 51 -1.85 -4.72 6.12
C VAL A 51 -2.51 -5.64 7.16
N THR A 52 -3.04 -6.77 6.72
CA THR A 52 -3.65 -7.76 7.63
C THR A 52 -2.62 -8.22 8.65
N ASN A 53 -1.40 -8.54 8.22
CA ASN A 53 -0.34 -8.94 9.14
C ASN A 53 -0.02 -7.82 10.14
N SER A 54 0.02 -6.57 9.70
CA SER A 54 0.26 -5.43 10.58
C SER A 54 -0.86 -5.26 11.60
N ILE A 55 -2.11 -5.48 11.20
CA ILE A 55 -3.27 -5.38 12.10
C ILE A 55 -3.22 -6.50 13.14
N VAL A 56 -2.99 -7.74 12.70
CA VAL A 56 -3.07 -8.92 13.58
C VAL A 56 -1.85 -9.02 14.49
N HIS A 57 -0.64 -8.75 13.96
CA HIS A 57 0.60 -9.02 14.67
C HIS A 57 1.35 -7.78 15.16
N GLY A 58 1.06 -6.62 14.59
CA GLY A 58 1.78 -5.39 14.93
C GLY A 58 1.38 -4.79 16.27
N TYR A 59 0.12 -4.89 16.64
CA TYR A 59 -0.42 -4.33 17.88
C TYR A 59 -1.23 -5.39 18.62
N LYS A 60 -0.62 -6.01 19.59
CA LYS A 60 -1.24 -7.16 20.29
C LYS A 60 -2.29 -6.78 21.31
N THR A 61 -2.20 -5.58 21.87
CA THR A 61 -3.05 -5.17 23.00
C THR A 61 -3.82 -3.89 22.76
N GLY A 62 -3.95 -3.45 21.51
CA GLY A 62 -4.68 -2.20 21.25
C GLY A 62 -4.61 -1.79 19.80
N ILE A 63 -5.11 -0.60 19.54
CA ILE A 63 -5.14 -0.01 18.21
C ILE A 63 -3.96 0.96 18.08
N GLY A 64 -3.17 0.77 17.04
CA GLY A 64 -2.06 1.66 16.69
C GLY A 64 -2.24 2.24 15.31
N LYS A 65 -1.19 2.80 14.77
CA LYS A 65 -1.21 3.36 13.41
C LYS A 65 -0.39 2.50 12.46
N ILE A 66 -0.89 2.36 11.26
CA ILE A 66 -0.19 1.70 10.15
C ILE A 66 0.14 2.78 9.13
N TYR A 67 1.38 2.77 8.64
CA TYR A 67 1.88 3.74 7.69
C TYR A 67 2.19 3.04 6.37
N ILE A 68 1.72 3.61 5.26
CA ILE A 68 2.04 3.11 3.93
C ILE A 68 2.68 4.24 3.15
N SER A 69 3.80 3.94 2.50
CA SER A 69 4.46 4.86 1.61
C SER A 69 4.60 4.17 0.24
N SER A 70 4.23 4.87 -0.81
CA SER A 70 4.34 4.37 -2.18
C SER A 70 5.07 5.40 -3.03
N LYS A 71 6.05 4.97 -3.80
CA LYS A 71 6.82 5.85 -4.68
C LYS A 71 6.89 5.27 -6.07
N ILE A 72 6.71 6.14 -7.05
CA ILE A 72 6.89 5.81 -8.48
C ILE A 72 8.13 6.54 -8.97
N TYR A 73 9.03 5.79 -9.56
CA TYR A 73 10.29 6.31 -10.08
C TYR A 73 10.22 6.50 -11.60
N GLU A 74 11.09 7.34 -12.13
CA GLU A 74 11.08 7.71 -13.55
C GLU A 74 11.28 6.54 -14.51
N ASN A 75 11.88 5.44 -14.04
CA ASN A 75 12.05 4.22 -14.85
C ASN A 75 10.84 3.28 -14.79
N GLY A 76 9.74 3.72 -14.18
CA GLY A 76 8.54 2.90 -14.02
C GLY A 76 8.57 1.97 -12.81
N LYS A 77 9.63 2.00 -12.02
CA LYS A 77 9.74 1.18 -10.80
C LYS A 77 8.81 1.71 -9.72
N ILE A 78 8.15 0.80 -9.02
CA ILE A 78 7.27 1.13 -7.88
C ILE A 78 7.87 0.53 -6.62
N VAL A 79 7.90 1.31 -5.55
CA VAL A 79 8.30 0.83 -4.23
C VAL A 79 7.18 1.13 -3.25
N ILE A 80 6.70 0.10 -2.55
CA ILE A 80 5.64 0.20 -1.55
C ILE A 80 6.20 -0.32 -0.23
N LYS A 81 6.08 0.48 0.82
CA LYS A 81 6.50 0.10 2.18
C LYS A 81 5.30 0.20 3.12
N ILE A 82 5.13 -0.80 3.95
CA ILE A 82 4.04 -0.86 4.92
C ILE A 82 4.54 -1.02 6.34
#